data_7ff70cdadd21d08920fcdabb887731cc
#
_entry.id   7ff70cdadd21d08920fcdabb887731cc
#
_cell.length_a   1.000
_cell.length_b   1.000
_cell.length_c   1.000
_cell.angle_alpha   90.00
_cell.angle_beta   90.00
_cell.angle_gamma   90.00
#
_symmetry.space_group_name_H-M   'P 1'
#
loop_
_entity.id
_entity.type
_entity.pdbx_description
1 polymer ?
#
loop_
_entity_poly.entity_id
_entity_poly.type
_entity_poly.pdbx_seq_one_letter_code
_entity_poly.pdbx_strand_id
1 'polypeptide(L)'
;MICRADTAVRCMENNKMNILLTQIMEPQAAAFTHGGKFHADDVFSAALLRYLNPDITIERGNSVPEEYKGIVFDIGRGRYDHHQRDSRIRENGVPYAAFGLLLEELGVEILGEDLTLKFDEDFVQPLDLNDNTGEKNELATLIGQFNPVWDDHRGSDEGFFRAVSVAEMILKNKFDRYLGKARADQQTEAILAEHDKAVHSGDAAPEDARILVLPDFVPCQKRLEETDIAFIVFPSNRGGYCIQPLKKKQSMNYKCSFPEEWLGLENEELAAASGLQSATFCHKGGFLMSVGDLEDAVKACRISLLQYKDQPVIVRLGEDSGADGLLLQIPGMEHAQVVWMPLFSAPELEMQGNYGEIAMEKPQWKQLVKEYVREILHFHPEAVFVNGELLEVYPVVHALRKKHVPVLTVLKQNGGSVIVRIPAGS
;
A
#
# COMPACT_ATOMS: atom_id res chain seq x y z
N MET A 1 -21.40 1.43 -16.50
CA MET A 1 -22.53 2.39 -16.65
C MET A 1 -23.21 2.74 -15.32
N ILE A 2 -23.17 1.91 -14.30
CA ILE A 2 -23.87 2.13 -13.01
C ILE A 2 -23.18 3.17 -12.11
N CYS A 3 -21.85 3.31 -12.12
CA CYS A 3 -21.13 4.30 -11.28
C CYS A 3 -21.37 5.79 -11.64
N ARG A 4 -21.69 6.11 -12.90
CA ARG A 4 -21.85 7.52 -13.34
C ARG A 4 -23.20 8.14 -12.93
N ALA A 5 -24.25 7.32 -12.87
CA ALA A 5 -25.57 7.78 -12.41
C ALA A 5 -25.60 8.04 -10.90
N ASP A 6 -24.84 7.25 -10.10
CA ASP A 6 -24.78 7.41 -8.66
C ASP A 6 -24.01 8.68 -8.22
N THR A 7 -22.98 9.10 -8.98
CA THR A 7 -22.23 10.34 -8.69
C THR A 7 -23.13 11.56 -8.92
N ALA A 8 -23.87 11.60 -10.03
CA ALA A 8 -24.81 12.69 -10.32
C ALA A 8 -25.98 12.77 -9.30
N VAL A 9 -26.45 11.61 -8.80
CA VAL A 9 -27.52 11.55 -7.79
C VAL A 9 -27.02 12.00 -6.41
N ARG A 10 -25.79 11.65 -6.00
CA ARG A 10 -25.20 12.13 -4.74
C ARG A 10 -24.98 13.65 -4.69
N CYS A 11 -24.64 14.27 -5.82
CA CYS A 11 -24.47 15.73 -5.92
C CYS A 11 -25.77 16.50 -5.65
N MET A 12 -26.95 15.89 -5.86
CA MET A 12 -28.25 16.55 -5.63
C MET A 12 -28.69 16.54 -4.17
N GLU A 13 -28.09 15.71 -3.32
CA GLU A 13 -28.43 15.59 -1.90
C GLU A 13 -27.62 16.54 -0.98
N ASN A 14 -26.47 17.06 -1.43
CA ASN A 14 -25.66 18.03 -0.68
C ASN A 14 -25.97 19.46 -1.12
N ASN A 15 -26.60 20.23 -0.24
CA ASN A 15 -27.16 21.58 -0.41
C ASN A 15 -26.16 22.72 -0.73
N LYS A 16 -24.96 22.42 -1.27
CA LYS A 16 -24.02 23.37 -1.88
C LYS A 16 -23.67 22.91 -3.28
N MET A 17 -24.33 23.50 -4.25
CA MET A 17 -24.09 23.25 -5.69
C MET A 17 -22.64 23.63 -6.03
N ASN A 18 -21.82 22.65 -6.40
CA ASN A 18 -20.46 22.88 -6.92
C ASN A 18 -20.58 23.50 -8.31
N ILE A 19 -20.22 24.78 -8.41
CA ILE A 19 -20.38 25.57 -9.67
C ILE A 19 -19.53 24.98 -10.78
N LEU A 20 -18.30 24.55 -10.48
CA LEU A 20 -17.41 23.93 -11.47
C LEU A 20 -18.00 22.63 -12.00
N LEU A 21 -18.48 21.76 -11.12
CA LEU A 21 -19.09 20.50 -11.54
C LEU A 21 -20.33 20.77 -12.42
N THR A 22 -21.16 21.77 -12.07
CA THR A 22 -22.30 22.16 -12.88
C THR A 22 -21.86 22.60 -14.27
N GLN A 23 -20.83 23.42 -14.39
CA GLN A 23 -20.25 23.85 -15.65
C GLN A 23 -19.69 22.69 -16.47
N ILE A 24 -19.01 21.73 -15.83
CA ILE A 24 -18.50 20.51 -16.50
C ILE A 24 -19.65 19.66 -17.08
N MET A 25 -20.77 19.59 -16.38
CA MET A 25 -21.92 18.73 -16.78
C MET A 25 -22.84 19.37 -17.83
N GLU A 26 -22.56 20.59 -18.27
CA GLU A 26 -23.31 21.22 -19.36
C GLU A 26 -23.16 20.45 -20.69
N PRO A 27 -24.22 20.38 -21.53
CA PRO A 27 -24.15 19.62 -22.79
C PRO A 27 -23.07 20.08 -23.78
N GLN A 28 -22.64 21.36 -23.68
CA GLN A 28 -21.61 21.97 -24.53
C GLN A 28 -20.42 22.45 -23.70
N ALA A 29 -20.10 21.72 -22.61
CA ALA A 29 -18.97 22.05 -21.78
C ALA A 29 -17.67 22.04 -22.60
N ALA A 30 -16.85 23.08 -22.36
CA ALA A 30 -15.55 23.22 -23.00
C ALA A 30 -14.50 23.63 -21.96
N ALA A 31 -13.27 23.20 -22.18
CA ALA A 31 -12.13 23.59 -21.36
C ALA A 31 -10.94 23.92 -22.26
N PHE A 32 -10.07 24.80 -21.77
CA PHE A 32 -8.92 25.33 -22.51
C PHE A 32 -7.65 25.21 -21.68
N THR A 33 -6.59 24.73 -22.32
CA THR A 33 -5.25 24.70 -21.76
C THR A 33 -4.18 25.18 -22.76
N HIS A 34 -2.92 25.24 -22.32
CA HIS A 34 -1.84 25.70 -23.20
C HIS A 34 -1.54 24.73 -24.35
N GLY A 35 -1.06 25.28 -25.47
CA GLY A 35 -0.54 24.52 -26.61
C GLY A 35 0.94 24.17 -26.43
N GLY A 36 1.49 23.49 -27.43
CA GLY A 36 2.91 23.13 -27.45
C GLY A 36 3.22 21.92 -26.58
N LYS A 37 4.40 21.89 -25.95
CA LYS A 37 4.83 20.80 -25.10
C LYS A 37 3.91 20.72 -23.87
N PHE A 38 3.43 19.51 -23.58
CA PHE A 38 2.55 19.24 -22.45
C PHE A 38 3.27 18.43 -21.37
N HIS A 39 2.74 18.49 -20.15
CA HIS A 39 3.24 17.80 -18.96
C HIS A 39 2.20 16.83 -18.40
N ALA A 40 2.50 16.16 -17.28
CA ALA A 40 1.53 15.29 -16.66
C ALA A 40 0.36 16.06 -16.03
N ASP A 41 0.61 17.24 -15.58
CA ASP A 41 -0.31 18.15 -14.91
C ASP A 41 -1.50 18.53 -15.79
N ASP A 42 -1.27 19.13 -16.97
CA ASP A 42 -2.32 19.49 -17.90
C ASP A 42 -3.03 18.27 -18.50
N VAL A 43 -2.29 17.16 -18.71
CA VAL A 43 -2.86 15.88 -19.18
C VAL A 43 -3.81 15.27 -18.16
N PHE A 44 -3.42 15.20 -16.88
CA PHE A 44 -4.30 14.67 -15.82
C PHE A 44 -5.45 15.62 -15.48
N SER A 45 -5.26 16.93 -15.63
CA SER A 45 -6.33 17.91 -15.55
C SER A 45 -7.40 17.66 -16.61
N ALA A 46 -7.01 17.54 -17.88
CA ALA A 46 -7.92 17.20 -18.97
C ALA A 46 -8.61 15.84 -18.73
N ALA A 47 -7.86 14.84 -18.28
CA ALA A 47 -8.38 13.52 -17.97
C ALA A 47 -9.43 13.53 -16.84
N LEU A 48 -9.24 14.36 -15.82
CA LEU A 48 -10.19 14.53 -14.72
C LEU A 48 -11.51 15.14 -15.21
N LEU A 49 -11.43 16.18 -16.04
CA LEU A 49 -12.61 16.80 -16.64
C LEU A 49 -13.38 15.80 -17.53
N ARG A 50 -12.66 15.03 -18.35
CA ARG A 50 -13.28 14.00 -19.20
C ARG A 50 -13.80 12.79 -18.42
N TYR A 51 -13.21 12.46 -17.28
CA TYR A 51 -13.76 11.46 -16.38
C TYR A 51 -15.16 11.82 -15.89
N LEU A 52 -15.39 13.11 -15.59
CA LEU A 52 -16.70 13.63 -15.17
C LEU A 52 -17.66 13.79 -16.35
N ASN A 53 -17.20 14.39 -17.44
CA ASN A 53 -17.96 14.55 -18.67
C ASN A 53 -17.13 14.09 -19.89
N PRO A 54 -17.37 12.87 -20.43
CA PRO A 54 -16.66 12.37 -21.60
C PRO A 54 -16.83 13.20 -22.88
N ASP A 55 -17.90 13.98 -22.94
CA ASP A 55 -18.23 14.79 -24.11
C ASP A 55 -17.68 16.22 -24.04
N ILE A 56 -16.98 16.59 -22.92
CA ILE A 56 -16.36 17.89 -22.78
C ILE A 56 -15.30 18.10 -23.87
N THR A 57 -15.35 19.24 -24.52
CA THR A 57 -14.36 19.63 -25.53
C THR A 57 -13.15 20.22 -24.85
N ILE A 58 -11.96 19.67 -25.10
CA ILE A 58 -10.68 20.23 -24.61
C ILE A 58 -10.01 20.93 -25.77
N GLU A 59 -9.78 22.23 -25.63
CA GLU A 59 -9.11 23.10 -26.61
C GLU A 59 -7.69 23.46 -26.09
N ARG A 60 -6.76 23.63 -27.02
CA ARG A 60 -5.38 23.97 -26.71
C ARG A 60 -4.90 25.15 -27.55
N GLY A 61 -4.12 26.05 -26.95
CA GLY A 61 -3.58 27.17 -27.67
C GLY A 61 -2.54 27.95 -26.86
N ASN A 62 -1.92 28.97 -27.52
CA ASN A 62 -0.86 29.77 -26.89
C ASN A 62 -1.40 30.92 -26.02
N SER A 63 -2.68 31.23 -26.12
CA SER A 63 -3.37 32.23 -25.31
C SER A 63 -4.84 31.89 -25.21
N VAL A 64 -5.44 32.21 -24.08
CA VAL A 64 -6.89 32.06 -23.87
C VAL A 64 -7.62 33.03 -24.83
N PRO A 65 -8.62 32.55 -25.61
CA PRO A 65 -9.41 33.42 -26.45
C PRO A 65 -10.14 34.50 -25.63
N GLU A 66 -10.30 35.70 -26.21
CA GLU A 66 -11.11 36.75 -25.60
C GLU A 66 -12.54 36.24 -25.37
N GLU A 67 -13.11 36.57 -24.21
CA GLU A 67 -14.48 36.14 -23.81
C GLU A 67 -14.68 34.63 -23.72
N TYR A 68 -13.62 33.79 -23.55
CA TYR A 68 -13.78 32.35 -23.37
C TYR A 68 -14.59 32.07 -22.12
N LYS A 69 -15.68 31.28 -22.28
CA LYS A 69 -16.62 30.98 -21.21
C LYS A 69 -16.43 29.60 -20.59
N GLY A 70 -15.56 28.78 -21.16
CA GLY A 70 -15.26 27.45 -20.67
C GLY A 70 -14.32 27.47 -19.46
N ILE A 71 -13.94 26.28 -19.02
CA ILE A 71 -12.99 26.09 -17.91
C ILE A 71 -11.58 26.30 -18.44
N VAL A 72 -10.83 27.20 -17.82
CA VAL A 72 -9.44 27.46 -18.19
C VAL A 72 -8.52 26.89 -17.12
N PHE A 73 -7.56 26.07 -17.51
CA PHE A 73 -6.59 25.45 -16.61
C PHE A 73 -5.19 25.47 -17.19
N ASP A 74 -4.18 25.54 -16.33
CA ASP A 74 -2.74 25.56 -16.64
C ASP A 74 -2.30 26.66 -17.63
N ILE A 75 -3.08 27.69 -17.74
CA ILE A 75 -2.82 28.89 -18.55
C ILE A 75 -3.76 30.04 -18.12
N GLY A 76 -3.36 31.28 -18.48
CA GLY A 76 -4.26 32.44 -18.36
C GLY A 76 -4.29 33.09 -16.98
N ARG A 77 -3.50 32.62 -16.03
CA ARG A 77 -3.36 33.19 -14.67
C ARG A 77 -4.68 33.22 -13.91
N GLY A 78 -5.59 32.28 -14.23
CA GLY A 78 -6.89 32.13 -13.57
C GLY A 78 -6.83 31.20 -12.37
N ARG A 79 -8.03 30.73 -11.95
CA ARG A 79 -8.22 29.92 -10.74
C ARG A 79 -7.47 28.58 -10.76
N TYR A 80 -7.34 27.95 -11.93
CA TYR A 80 -6.71 26.63 -12.11
C TYR A 80 -5.38 26.75 -12.86
N ASP A 81 -4.69 27.86 -12.71
CA ASP A 81 -3.33 28.08 -13.20
C ASP A 81 -2.40 28.33 -12.03
N HIS A 82 -1.18 27.85 -12.10
CA HIS A 82 -0.18 27.91 -11.04
C HIS A 82 1.08 28.73 -11.41
N HIS A 83 1.10 29.34 -12.60
CA HIS A 83 2.26 30.07 -13.13
C HIS A 83 2.43 31.51 -12.57
N GLN A 84 1.53 31.95 -11.70
CA GLN A 84 1.62 33.27 -11.08
C GLN A 84 2.53 33.25 -9.84
N ARG A 85 3.01 34.46 -9.42
CA ARG A 85 3.92 34.57 -8.26
C ARG A 85 3.30 34.18 -6.92
N ASP A 86 2.02 34.32 -6.81
CA ASP A 86 1.20 34.00 -5.64
C ASP A 86 0.51 32.62 -5.80
N SER A 87 1.15 31.70 -6.51
CA SER A 87 0.67 30.34 -6.67
C SER A 87 0.45 29.69 -5.31
N ARG A 88 -0.59 28.88 -5.22
CA ARG A 88 -1.02 28.25 -3.97
C ARG A 88 -0.06 27.13 -3.55
N ILE A 89 0.15 27.03 -2.26
CA ILE A 89 0.98 26.00 -1.63
C ILE A 89 0.14 25.30 -0.55
N ARG A 90 0.22 23.96 -0.47
CA ARG A 90 -0.43 23.17 0.56
C ARG A 90 0.22 23.40 1.93
N GLU A 91 -0.47 23.11 3.01
CA GLU A 91 0.05 23.28 4.37
C GLU A 91 1.37 22.52 4.62
N ASN A 92 1.58 21.39 3.94
CA ASN A 92 2.83 20.61 4.00
C ASN A 92 3.96 21.14 3.11
N GLY A 93 3.76 22.28 2.45
CA GLY A 93 4.75 22.95 1.60
C GLY A 93 4.79 22.48 0.15
N VAL A 94 3.97 21.53 -0.27
CA VAL A 94 3.89 21.08 -1.66
C VAL A 94 3.08 22.09 -2.50
N PRO A 95 3.66 22.67 -3.56
CA PRO A 95 2.93 23.60 -4.43
C PRO A 95 1.82 22.89 -5.19
N TYR A 96 0.73 23.61 -5.47
CA TYR A 96 -0.29 23.12 -6.39
C TYR A 96 0.18 23.31 -7.84
N ALA A 97 -0.21 22.36 -8.71
CA ALA A 97 -0.31 22.59 -10.15
C ALA A 97 -1.79 22.51 -10.56
N ALA A 98 -2.12 22.64 -11.85
CA ALA A 98 -3.51 22.74 -12.29
C ALA A 98 -4.32 21.49 -11.89
N PHE A 99 -3.71 20.31 -11.95
CA PHE A 99 -4.38 19.07 -11.54
C PHE A 99 -4.78 19.07 -10.07
N GLY A 100 -3.87 19.50 -9.17
CA GLY A 100 -4.18 19.64 -7.75
C GLY A 100 -5.28 20.67 -7.46
N LEU A 101 -5.26 21.81 -8.16
CA LEU A 101 -6.28 22.85 -8.04
C LEU A 101 -7.67 22.35 -8.45
N LEU A 102 -7.76 21.57 -9.54
CA LEU A 102 -9.02 20.98 -10.00
C LEU A 102 -9.49 19.87 -9.05
N LEU A 103 -8.57 19.02 -8.57
CA LEU A 103 -8.93 17.95 -7.64
C LEU A 103 -9.45 18.49 -6.31
N GLU A 104 -8.87 19.55 -5.78
CA GLU A 104 -9.32 20.17 -4.53
C GLU A 104 -10.81 20.54 -4.61
N GLU A 105 -11.28 20.97 -5.76
CA GLU A 105 -12.66 21.37 -5.95
C GLU A 105 -13.59 20.21 -6.34
N LEU A 106 -13.11 19.25 -7.10
CA LEU A 106 -13.90 18.17 -7.68
C LEU A 106 -13.75 16.84 -6.92
N GLY A 107 -12.67 16.67 -6.19
CA GLY A 107 -12.32 15.38 -5.58
C GLY A 107 -13.36 14.89 -4.56
N VAL A 108 -13.89 15.80 -3.76
CA VAL A 108 -14.90 15.47 -2.73
C VAL A 108 -16.17 14.88 -3.36
N GLU A 109 -16.55 15.37 -4.53
CA GLU A 109 -17.71 14.86 -5.27
C GLU A 109 -17.47 13.46 -5.86
N ILE A 110 -16.21 13.12 -6.15
CA ILE A 110 -15.82 11.84 -6.73
C ILE A 110 -15.55 10.79 -5.65
N LEU A 111 -14.82 11.18 -4.61
CA LEU A 111 -14.24 10.26 -3.62
C LEU A 111 -14.79 10.45 -2.20
N GLY A 112 -15.36 11.63 -1.87
CA GLY A 112 -15.60 12.07 -0.51
C GLY A 112 -14.36 12.69 0.12
N GLU A 113 -14.52 13.37 1.27
CA GLU A 113 -13.45 14.18 1.89
C GLU A 113 -12.18 13.39 2.20
N ASP A 114 -12.29 12.32 3.00
CA ASP A 114 -11.13 11.56 3.49
C ASP A 114 -10.32 10.91 2.35
N LEU A 115 -11.03 10.34 1.36
CA LEU A 115 -10.36 9.71 0.24
C LEU A 115 -9.76 10.72 -0.73
N THR A 116 -10.33 11.92 -0.83
CA THR A 116 -9.76 13.00 -1.64
C THR A 116 -8.43 13.45 -1.06
N LEU A 117 -8.35 13.71 0.25
CA LEU A 117 -7.11 14.07 0.92
C LEU A 117 -6.03 12.99 0.72
N LYS A 118 -6.43 11.73 0.90
CA LYS A 118 -5.50 10.63 0.70
C LYS A 118 -5.06 10.48 -0.75
N PHE A 119 -5.94 10.67 -1.72
CA PHE A 119 -5.61 10.61 -3.14
C PHE A 119 -4.72 11.77 -3.55
N ASP A 120 -4.95 12.97 -3.01
CA ASP A 120 -4.09 14.12 -3.19
C ASP A 120 -2.66 13.81 -2.73
N GLU A 121 -2.50 13.33 -1.48
CA GLU A 121 -1.20 12.99 -0.90
C GLU A 121 -0.49 11.87 -1.68
N ASP A 122 -1.18 10.76 -1.95
CA ASP A 122 -0.58 9.57 -2.53
C ASP A 122 -0.29 9.69 -4.05
N PHE A 123 -1.01 10.56 -4.78
CA PHE A 123 -0.96 10.57 -6.24
C PHE A 123 -0.79 11.96 -6.86
N VAL A 124 -1.51 12.98 -6.38
CA VAL A 124 -1.54 14.29 -7.04
C VAL A 124 -0.33 15.13 -6.64
N GLN A 125 -0.02 15.20 -5.35
CA GLN A 125 1.12 15.97 -4.86
C GLN A 125 2.45 15.61 -5.53
N PRO A 126 2.79 14.31 -5.76
CA PRO A 126 4.00 13.96 -6.50
C PRO A 126 4.02 14.45 -7.96
N LEU A 127 2.85 14.58 -8.60
CA LEU A 127 2.74 15.14 -9.97
C LEU A 127 2.87 16.66 -9.95
N ASP A 128 2.15 17.34 -9.05
CA ASP A 128 2.22 18.78 -8.85
C ASP A 128 3.66 19.24 -8.49
N LEU A 129 4.34 18.46 -7.63
CA LEU A 129 5.72 18.73 -7.26
C LEU A 129 6.69 18.58 -8.45
N ASN A 130 6.49 17.53 -9.26
CA ASN A 130 7.26 17.33 -10.48
C ASN A 130 7.11 18.52 -11.43
N ASP A 131 5.88 18.98 -11.64
CA ASP A 131 5.60 20.09 -12.56
C ASP A 131 6.23 21.40 -12.10
N ASN A 132 6.08 21.73 -10.82
CA ASN A 132 6.60 22.98 -10.24
C ASN A 132 8.13 23.00 -10.05
N THR A 133 8.78 21.84 -9.82
CA THR A 133 10.19 21.79 -9.39
C THR A 133 11.10 20.98 -10.30
N GLY A 134 10.54 20.18 -11.19
CA GLY A 134 11.28 19.19 -11.97
C GLY A 134 11.72 17.95 -11.17
N GLU A 135 11.23 17.75 -9.94
CA GLU A 135 11.51 16.55 -9.15
C GLU A 135 11.09 15.30 -9.94
N LYS A 136 11.94 14.27 -9.91
CA LYS A 136 11.75 13.09 -10.75
C LYS A 136 10.48 12.33 -10.39
N ASN A 137 9.58 12.18 -11.34
CA ASN A 137 8.38 11.36 -11.26
C ASN A 137 8.29 10.43 -12.48
N GLU A 138 8.23 9.12 -12.25
CA GLU A 138 8.21 8.12 -13.33
C GLU A 138 6.98 8.22 -14.21
N LEU A 139 5.81 8.47 -13.61
CA LEU A 139 4.56 8.62 -14.36
C LEU A 139 4.58 9.89 -15.21
N ALA A 140 5.04 11.02 -14.66
CA ALA A 140 5.20 12.25 -15.41
C ALA A 140 6.18 12.08 -16.59
N THR A 141 7.27 11.33 -16.36
CA THR A 141 8.22 11.00 -17.42
C THR A 141 7.56 10.18 -18.53
N LEU A 142 6.76 9.17 -18.19
CA LEU A 142 6.03 8.34 -19.17
C LEU A 142 5.00 9.15 -19.96
N ILE A 143 4.24 10.02 -19.31
CA ILE A 143 3.28 10.93 -19.96
C ILE A 143 4.04 11.88 -20.89
N GLY A 144 5.18 12.42 -20.46
CA GLY A 144 6.02 13.30 -21.28
C GLY A 144 6.54 12.66 -22.56
N GLN A 145 6.65 11.34 -22.65
CA GLN A 145 7.05 10.61 -23.87
C GLN A 145 6.02 10.64 -24.99
N PHE A 146 4.78 11.06 -24.72
CA PHE A 146 3.79 11.29 -25.77
C PHE A 146 4.00 12.60 -26.53
N ASN A 147 4.84 13.51 -26.03
CA ASN A 147 5.26 14.68 -26.80
C ASN A 147 6.03 14.25 -28.05
N PRO A 148 5.90 15.00 -29.16
CA PRO A 148 6.71 14.74 -30.35
C PRO A 148 8.21 14.85 -30.03
N VAL A 149 9.02 14.05 -30.73
CA VAL A 149 10.49 14.14 -30.65
C VAL A 149 10.95 15.48 -31.25
N TRP A 150 12.15 15.91 -30.88
CA TRP A 150 12.64 17.29 -31.19
C TRP A 150 12.65 17.66 -32.68
N ASP A 151 12.71 16.67 -33.58
CA ASP A 151 12.71 16.81 -35.04
C ASP A 151 11.37 16.50 -35.70
N ASP A 152 10.31 16.24 -34.88
CA ASP A 152 8.97 16.07 -35.39
C ASP A 152 8.17 17.37 -35.32
N HIS A 153 7.80 17.90 -36.47
CA HIS A 153 7.15 19.20 -36.63
C HIS A 153 5.60 19.11 -36.74
N ARG A 154 4.99 17.94 -36.50
CA ARG A 154 3.54 17.74 -36.68
C ARG A 154 2.66 18.37 -35.59
N GLY A 155 3.23 19.00 -34.61
CA GLY A 155 2.48 19.54 -33.49
C GLY A 155 2.21 18.48 -32.40
N SER A 156 1.79 18.93 -31.23
CA SER A 156 1.69 18.09 -30.02
C SER A 156 0.27 17.61 -29.69
N ASP A 157 -0.76 18.08 -30.40
CA ASP A 157 -2.16 17.84 -29.99
C ASP A 157 -2.57 16.37 -30.08
N GLU A 158 -2.15 15.66 -31.14
CA GLU A 158 -2.40 14.23 -31.24
C GLU A 158 -1.77 13.47 -30.06
N GLY A 159 -0.51 13.79 -29.74
CA GLY A 159 0.19 13.22 -28.59
C GLY A 159 -0.51 13.52 -27.27
N PHE A 160 -0.95 14.75 -27.09
CA PHE A 160 -1.69 15.17 -25.91
C PHE A 160 -2.97 14.35 -25.71
N PHE A 161 -3.83 14.22 -26.71
CA PHE A 161 -5.07 13.46 -26.56
C PHE A 161 -4.84 11.96 -26.37
N ARG A 162 -3.77 11.42 -26.92
CA ARG A 162 -3.34 10.04 -26.63
C ARG A 162 -2.90 9.91 -25.16
N ALA A 163 -2.13 10.86 -24.64
CA ALA A 163 -1.73 10.90 -23.25
C ALA A 163 -2.95 11.06 -22.31
N VAL A 164 -3.89 11.94 -22.64
CA VAL A 164 -5.17 12.09 -21.91
C VAL A 164 -5.93 10.78 -21.84
N SER A 165 -6.04 10.03 -22.94
CA SER A 165 -6.73 8.73 -22.94
C SER A 165 -6.07 7.71 -22.01
N VAL A 166 -4.74 7.71 -21.90
CA VAL A 166 -4.00 6.89 -20.94
C VAL A 166 -4.25 7.37 -19.50
N ALA A 167 -4.22 8.67 -19.26
CA ALA A 167 -4.48 9.28 -17.96
C ALA A 167 -5.91 9.00 -17.47
N GLU A 168 -6.93 9.03 -18.36
CA GLU A 168 -8.30 8.65 -18.03
C GLU A 168 -8.41 7.20 -17.53
N MET A 169 -7.71 6.27 -18.17
CA MET A 169 -7.68 4.86 -17.71
C MET A 169 -7.01 4.73 -16.35
N ILE A 170 -5.92 5.46 -16.12
CA ILE A 170 -5.21 5.48 -14.83
C ILE A 170 -6.11 6.03 -13.73
N LEU A 171 -6.73 7.21 -13.94
CA LEU A 171 -7.62 7.85 -12.96
C LEU A 171 -8.80 6.96 -12.62
N LYS A 172 -9.47 6.43 -13.64
CA LYS A 172 -10.61 5.52 -13.42
C LYS A 172 -10.21 4.33 -12.55
N ASN A 173 -9.13 3.64 -12.88
CA ASN A 173 -8.67 2.48 -12.11
C ASN A 173 -8.26 2.85 -10.68
N LYS A 174 -7.65 4.02 -10.49
CA LYS A 174 -7.29 4.52 -9.15
C LYS A 174 -8.55 4.83 -8.34
N PHE A 175 -9.50 5.58 -8.89
CA PHE A 175 -10.77 5.89 -8.20
C PHE A 175 -11.56 4.62 -7.86
N ASP A 176 -11.67 3.67 -8.79
CA ASP A 176 -12.31 2.38 -8.55
C ASP A 176 -11.66 1.62 -7.39
N ARG A 177 -10.32 1.67 -7.27
CA ARG A 177 -9.58 1.03 -6.17
C ARG A 177 -9.78 1.74 -4.83
N TYR A 178 -9.75 3.08 -4.80
CA TYR A 178 -9.97 3.84 -3.57
C TYR A 178 -11.39 3.62 -3.04
N LEU A 179 -12.39 3.77 -3.91
CA LEU A 179 -13.78 3.52 -3.57
C LEU A 179 -14.05 2.05 -3.21
N GLY A 180 -13.43 1.11 -3.94
CA GLY A 180 -13.52 -0.32 -3.65
C GLY A 180 -12.97 -0.67 -2.28
N LYS A 181 -11.83 -0.06 -1.90
CA LYS A 181 -11.25 -0.24 -0.57
C LYS A 181 -12.15 0.33 0.53
N ALA A 182 -12.69 1.53 0.34
CA ALA A 182 -13.60 2.13 1.32
C ALA A 182 -14.86 1.26 1.54
N ARG A 183 -15.44 0.70 0.45
CA ARG A 183 -16.54 -0.26 0.58
C ARG A 183 -16.15 -1.53 1.34
N ALA A 184 -14.94 -2.05 1.09
CA ALA A 184 -14.43 -3.21 1.81
C ALA A 184 -14.21 -2.91 3.30
N ASP A 185 -13.66 -1.75 3.63
CA ASP A 185 -13.46 -1.32 5.01
C ASP A 185 -14.81 -1.18 5.73
N GLN A 186 -15.81 -0.56 5.11
CA GLN A 186 -17.17 -0.42 5.68
C GLN A 186 -17.84 -1.80 5.88
N GLN A 187 -17.73 -2.69 4.89
CA GLN A 187 -18.29 -4.04 4.99
C GLN A 187 -17.59 -4.83 6.11
N THR A 188 -16.29 -4.69 6.24
CA THR A 188 -15.50 -5.33 7.30
C THR A 188 -15.95 -4.89 8.68
N GLU A 189 -16.19 -3.59 8.90
CA GLU A 189 -16.71 -3.06 10.16
C GLU A 189 -18.06 -3.67 10.52
N ALA A 190 -18.98 -3.77 9.56
CA ALA A 190 -20.29 -4.37 9.80
C ALA A 190 -20.17 -5.84 10.19
N ILE A 191 -19.33 -6.61 9.49
CA ILE A 191 -19.11 -8.04 9.80
C ILE A 191 -18.45 -8.20 11.16
N LEU A 192 -17.47 -7.37 11.52
CA LEU A 192 -16.84 -7.40 12.84
C LEU A 192 -17.84 -7.10 13.97
N ALA A 193 -18.69 -6.09 13.78
CA ALA A 193 -19.71 -5.75 14.78
C ALA A 193 -20.69 -6.92 15.01
N GLU A 194 -21.08 -7.65 13.96
CA GLU A 194 -21.93 -8.84 14.07
C GLU A 194 -21.19 -10.00 14.76
N HIS A 195 -19.92 -10.24 14.40
CA HIS A 195 -19.07 -11.24 15.02
C HIS A 195 -18.88 -10.98 16.51
N ASP A 196 -18.51 -9.77 16.89
CA ASP A 196 -18.32 -9.36 18.28
C ASP A 196 -19.60 -9.52 19.10
N LYS A 197 -20.75 -9.16 18.51
CA LYS A 197 -22.04 -9.38 19.14
C LYS A 197 -22.32 -10.87 19.37
N ALA A 198 -22.08 -11.73 18.39
CA ALA A 198 -22.29 -13.17 18.50
C ALA A 198 -21.37 -13.80 19.57
N VAL A 199 -20.12 -13.36 19.67
CA VAL A 199 -19.18 -13.79 20.70
C VAL A 199 -19.65 -13.35 22.10
N HIS A 200 -20.08 -12.11 22.26
CA HIS A 200 -20.51 -11.58 23.56
C HIS A 200 -21.87 -12.13 24.02
N SER A 201 -22.79 -12.43 23.10
CA SER A 201 -24.09 -13.05 23.44
C SER A 201 -23.99 -14.54 23.75
N GLY A 202 -22.86 -15.17 23.43
CA GLY A 202 -22.69 -16.62 23.54
C GLY A 202 -23.32 -17.40 22.40
N ASP A 203 -23.75 -16.74 21.32
CA ASP A 203 -24.27 -17.41 20.11
C ASP A 203 -23.13 -18.05 19.30
N ALA A 204 -21.91 -17.52 19.41
CA ALA A 204 -20.69 -18.13 18.88
C ALA A 204 -19.96 -18.90 19.98
N ALA A 205 -19.36 -20.03 19.62
CA ALA A 205 -18.53 -20.78 20.54
C ALA A 205 -17.27 -19.97 20.93
N PRO A 206 -16.82 -19.98 22.20
CA PRO A 206 -15.64 -19.22 22.62
C PRO A 206 -14.38 -19.53 21.80
N GLU A 207 -14.23 -20.77 21.33
CA GLU A 207 -13.14 -21.20 20.47
C GLU A 207 -13.18 -20.54 19.08
N ASP A 208 -14.32 -20.03 18.66
CA ASP A 208 -14.50 -19.36 17.37
C ASP A 208 -14.26 -17.83 17.43
N ALA A 209 -14.07 -17.29 18.62
CA ALA A 209 -13.84 -15.83 18.78
C ALA A 209 -12.66 -15.29 17.94
N ARG A 210 -11.72 -16.15 17.57
CA ARG A 210 -10.57 -15.80 16.72
C ARG A 210 -10.72 -16.23 15.25
N ILE A 211 -11.92 -16.64 14.84
CA ILE A 211 -12.23 -17.12 13.49
C ILE A 211 -13.33 -16.22 12.91
N LEU A 212 -13.03 -15.47 11.86
CA LEU A 212 -14.00 -14.62 11.18
C LEU A 212 -14.48 -15.30 9.89
N VAL A 213 -15.75 -15.69 9.86
CA VAL A 213 -16.38 -16.22 8.64
C VAL A 213 -16.99 -15.06 7.85
N LEU A 214 -16.54 -14.91 6.62
CA LEU A 214 -17.03 -13.90 5.70
C LEU A 214 -18.07 -14.50 4.76
N PRO A 215 -19.16 -13.78 4.44
CA PRO A 215 -20.19 -14.27 3.50
C PRO A 215 -19.67 -14.33 2.05
N ASP A 216 -18.66 -13.55 1.73
CA ASP A 216 -17.93 -13.49 0.46
C ASP A 216 -16.52 -12.98 0.71
N PHE A 217 -15.63 -13.05 -0.29
CA PHE A 217 -14.28 -12.48 -0.14
C PHE A 217 -14.33 -10.96 0.00
N VAL A 218 -13.80 -10.46 1.13
CA VAL A 218 -13.58 -9.04 1.40
C VAL A 218 -12.10 -8.84 1.71
N PRO A 219 -11.39 -7.89 1.09
CA PRO A 219 -9.98 -7.61 1.38
C PRO A 219 -9.83 -6.86 2.71
N CYS A 220 -9.99 -7.58 3.82
CA CYS A 220 -10.06 -7.06 5.19
C CYS A 220 -8.76 -7.22 5.99
N GLN A 221 -7.73 -7.88 5.45
CA GLN A 221 -6.55 -8.31 6.21
C GLN A 221 -5.89 -7.16 6.97
N LYS A 222 -5.70 -6.00 6.32
CA LYS A 222 -5.08 -4.83 6.96
C LYS A 222 -5.92 -4.28 8.11
N ARG A 223 -7.25 -4.30 7.97
CA ARG A 223 -8.17 -3.83 9.01
C ARG A 223 -8.18 -4.74 10.23
N LEU A 224 -7.94 -6.03 10.00
CA LEU A 224 -7.93 -7.05 11.04
C LEU A 224 -6.58 -7.20 11.76
N GLU A 225 -5.51 -6.49 11.34
CA GLU A 225 -4.19 -6.60 11.98
C GLU A 225 -4.23 -6.29 13.48
N GLU A 226 -5.07 -5.34 13.91
CA GLU A 226 -5.18 -4.88 15.30
C GLU A 226 -6.21 -5.65 16.14
N THR A 227 -6.93 -6.59 15.54
CA THR A 227 -7.92 -7.43 16.25
C THR A 227 -7.29 -8.75 16.72
N ASP A 228 -8.00 -9.51 17.57
CA ASP A 228 -7.57 -10.85 17.98
C ASP A 228 -7.92 -11.95 16.95
N ILE A 229 -8.63 -11.61 15.87
CA ILE A 229 -8.94 -12.54 14.79
C ILE A 229 -7.64 -13.12 14.21
N ALA A 230 -7.55 -14.44 14.18
CA ALA A 230 -6.39 -15.17 13.67
C ALA A 230 -6.60 -15.71 12.26
N PHE A 231 -7.83 -16.09 11.94
CA PHE A 231 -8.21 -16.65 10.64
C PHE A 231 -9.41 -15.94 10.05
N ILE A 232 -9.40 -15.82 8.72
CA ILE A 232 -10.58 -15.51 7.92
C ILE A 232 -10.95 -16.74 7.08
N VAL A 233 -12.25 -17.03 7.02
CA VAL A 233 -12.85 -18.10 6.21
C VAL A 233 -13.82 -17.47 5.23
N PHE A 234 -13.74 -17.80 3.96
CA PHE A 234 -14.64 -17.26 2.94
C PHE A 234 -14.88 -18.25 1.80
N PRO A 235 -16.02 -18.15 1.09
CA PRO A 235 -16.31 -18.99 -0.06
C PRO A 235 -15.27 -18.82 -1.17
N SER A 236 -14.82 -19.93 -1.75
CA SER A 236 -13.88 -19.90 -2.88
C SER A 236 -14.66 -19.82 -4.20
N ASN A 237 -14.18 -19.00 -5.14
CA ASN A 237 -14.71 -18.94 -6.50
C ASN A 237 -14.48 -20.24 -7.32
N ARG A 238 -13.70 -21.19 -6.75
CA ARG A 238 -13.46 -22.53 -7.32
C ARG A 238 -14.31 -23.61 -6.65
N GLY A 239 -15.23 -23.24 -5.76
CA GLY A 239 -16.01 -24.11 -4.91
C GLY A 239 -15.35 -24.34 -3.56
N GLY A 240 -16.15 -24.69 -2.55
CA GLY A 240 -15.72 -24.84 -1.17
C GLY A 240 -15.32 -23.52 -0.51
N TYR A 241 -14.41 -23.60 0.47
CA TYR A 241 -13.99 -22.48 1.30
C TYR A 241 -12.48 -22.33 1.30
N CYS A 242 -12.04 -21.08 1.37
CA CYS A 242 -10.66 -20.69 1.62
C CYS A 242 -10.49 -20.27 3.08
N ILE A 243 -9.34 -20.61 3.65
CA ILE A 243 -8.92 -20.24 4.99
C ILE A 243 -7.60 -19.48 4.87
N GLN A 244 -7.55 -18.27 5.41
CA GLN A 244 -6.34 -17.46 5.42
C GLN A 244 -5.97 -17.08 6.84
N PRO A 245 -4.76 -17.42 7.32
CA PRO A 245 -4.24 -16.88 8.56
C PRO A 245 -3.88 -15.40 8.42
N LEU A 246 -4.16 -14.64 9.47
CA LEU A 246 -3.85 -13.22 9.53
C LEU A 246 -2.46 -12.97 10.12
N LYS A 247 -1.77 -11.99 9.59
CA LYS A 247 -0.46 -11.58 10.10
C LYS A 247 -0.59 -10.75 11.37
N LYS A 248 0.43 -10.82 12.22
CA LYS A 248 0.63 -9.89 13.32
C LYS A 248 0.93 -8.49 12.76
N LYS A 249 0.54 -7.45 13.49
CA LYS A 249 0.78 -6.06 13.08
C LYS A 249 2.27 -5.81 12.86
N GLN A 250 2.62 -5.23 11.71
CA GLN A 250 4.00 -4.91 11.33
C GLN A 250 4.98 -6.09 11.43
N SER A 251 4.51 -7.31 11.21
CA SER A 251 5.29 -8.54 11.25
C SER A 251 5.07 -9.37 9.98
N MET A 252 6.03 -10.24 9.67
CA MET A 252 5.86 -11.25 8.62
C MET A 252 5.15 -12.50 9.14
N ASN A 253 5.06 -12.66 10.46
CA ASN A 253 4.50 -13.82 11.12
C ASN A 253 2.98 -13.76 11.19
N TYR A 254 2.35 -14.93 11.23
CA TYR A 254 0.91 -15.08 11.43
C TYR A 254 0.56 -15.02 12.92
N LYS A 255 -0.65 -14.58 13.23
CA LYS A 255 -1.23 -14.66 14.59
C LYS A 255 -1.46 -16.09 15.03
N CYS A 256 -1.64 -16.97 14.07
CA CYS A 256 -1.70 -18.43 14.20
C CYS A 256 -1.35 -19.02 12.83
N SER A 257 -0.53 -20.07 12.81
CA SER A 257 -0.17 -20.80 11.60
C SER A 257 -0.94 -22.13 11.53
N PHE A 258 -1.07 -22.68 10.32
CA PHE A 258 -1.47 -24.07 10.17
C PHE A 258 -0.39 -24.99 10.75
N PRO A 259 -0.77 -26.21 11.23
CA PRO A 259 0.18 -27.24 11.61
C PRO A 259 1.21 -27.52 10.50
N GLU A 260 2.49 -27.67 10.86
CA GLU A 260 3.57 -27.87 9.89
C GLU A 260 3.35 -29.11 9.02
N GLU A 261 2.78 -30.16 9.59
CA GLU A 261 2.48 -31.42 8.91
C GLU A 261 1.44 -31.29 7.80
N TRP A 262 0.70 -30.15 7.71
CA TRP A 262 -0.27 -29.90 6.64
C TRP A 262 0.33 -29.16 5.48
N LEU A 263 1.46 -28.48 5.68
CA LEU A 263 2.04 -27.57 4.71
C LEU A 263 2.52 -28.31 3.45
N GLY A 264 2.00 -27.89 2.31
CA GLY A 264 2.32 -28.46 1.00
C GLY A 264 1.56 -29.74 0.65
N LEU A 265 0.67 -30.21 1.51
CA LEU A 265 -0.16 -31.38 1.25
C LEU A 265 -1.44 -31.03 0.49
N GLU A 266 -1.97 -32.01 -0.22
CA GLU A 266 -3.19 -31.91 -1.02
C GLU A 266 -4.08 -33.16 -0.85
N ASN A 267 -5.38 -32.97 -1.06
CA ASN A 267 -6.37 -34.03 -1.19
C ASN A 267 -6.27 -35.12 -0.08
N GLU A 268 -6.09 -36.39 -0.46
CA GLU A 268 -6.09 -37.52 0.45
C GLU A 268 -4.96 -37.45 1.50
N GLU A 269 -3.78 -36.96 1.13
CA GLU A 269 -2.65 -36.80 2.06
C GLU A 269 -2.99 -35.74 3.13
N LEU A 270 -3.58 -34.60 2.71
CA LEU A 270 -3.99 -33.56 3.61
C LEU A 270 -5.15 -34.03 4.51
N ALA A 271 -6.11 -34.75 3.96
CA ALA A 271 -7.22 -35.30 4.71
C ALA A 271 -6.74 -36.31 5.78
N ALA A 272 -5.76 -37.14 5.43
CA ALA A 272 -5.17 -38.10 6.39
C ALA A 272 -4.39 -37.40 7.50
N ALA A 273 -3.63 -36.34 7.18
CA ALA A 273 -2.83 -35.60 8.16
C ALA A 273 -3.69 -34.71 9.06
N SER A 274 -4.76 -34.12 8.52
CA SER A 274 -5.58 -33.12 9.24
C SER A 274 -6.81 -33.71 9.92
N GLY A 275 -7.28 -34.87 9.47
CA GLY A 275 -8.56 -35.44 9.87
C GLY A 275 -9.79 -34.67 9.36
N LEU A 276 -9.61 -33.86 8.32
CA LEU A 276 -10.66 -33.13 7.62
C LEU A 276 -11.07 -33.90 6.36
N GLN A 277 -12.36 -34.16 6.19
CA GLN A 277 -12.83 -35.02 5.11
C GLN A 277 -12.86 -34.31 3.75
N SER A 278 -13.08 -33.01 3.74
CA SER A 278 -13.18 -32.21 2.54
C SER A 278 -11.91 -31.38 2.23
N ALA A 279 -10.78 -31.70 2.87
CA ALA A 279 -9.52 -31.00 2.67
C ALA A 279 -9.02 -31.18 1.24
N THR A 280 -8.66 -30.07 0.56
CA THR A 280 -8.23 -30.09 -0.84
C THR A 280 -6.81 -29.60 -1.03
N PHE A 281 -6.37 -28.60 -0.27
CA PHE A 281 -5.06 -27.99 -0.48
C PHE A 281 -4.61 -27.20 0.75
N CYS A 282 -3.33 -27.30 1.10
CA CYS A 282 -2.66 -26.42 2.05
C CYS A 282 -1.36 -25.90 1.43
N HIS A 283 -1.23 -24.60 1.23
CA HIS A 283 -0.05 -24.01 0.63
C HIS A 283 1.18 -24.23 1.51
N LYS A 284 2.32 -24.61 0.90
CA LYS A 284 3.60 -24.84 1.61
C LYS A 284 4.09 -23.67 2.46
N GLY A 285 3.71 -22.45 2.12
CA GLY A 285 4.02 -21.23 2.88
C GLY A 285 2.95 -20.88 3.93
N GLY A 286 1.94 -21.73 4.14
CA GLY A 286 0.94 -21.57 5.19
C GLY A 286 0.02 -20.35 5.07
N PHE A 287 -0.04 -19.68 3.92
CA PHE A 287 -0.86 -18.46 3.77
C PHE A 287 -2.29 -18.73 3.28
N LEU A 288 -2.58 -19.95 2.84
CA LEU A 288 -3.88 -20.34 2.31
C LEU A 288 -4.08 -21.84 2.47
N MET A 289 -5.27 -22.23 2.92
CA MET A 289 -5.78 -23.58 2.85
C MET A 289 -7.16 -23.56 2.19
N SER A 290 -7.54 -24.65 1.51
CA SER A 290 -8.88 -24.83 0.95
C SER A 290 -9.49 -26.16 1.34
N VAL A 291 -10.80 -26.14 1.56
CA VAL A 291 -11.64 -27.29 1.94
C VAL A 291 -12.98 -27.23 1.21
N GLY A 292 -13.69 -28.36 1.19
CA GLY A 292 -14.95 -28.46 0.45
C GLY A 292 -16.16 -27.82 1.15
N ASP A 293 -16.16 -27.72 2.48
CA ASP A 293 -17.29 -27.21 3.24
C ASP A 293 -16.88 -26.31 4.41
N LEU A 294 -17.85 -25.56 4.96
CA LEU A 294 -17.63 -24.62 6.04
C LEU A 294 -17.29 -25.30 7.38
N GLU A 295 -17.84 -26.47 7.63
CA GLU A 295 -17.61 -27.19 8.88
C GLU A 295 -16.13 -27.58 9.00
N ASP A 296 -15.57 -28.17 7.94
CA ASP A 296 -14.13 -28.48 7.88
C ASP A 296 -13.26 -27.21 7.89
N ALA A 297 -13.71 -26.09 7.31
CA ALA A 297 -12.97 -24.84 7.37
C ALA A 297 -12.85 -24.31 8.80
N VAL A 298 -13.94 -24.29 9.57
CA VAL A 298 -13.93 -23.86 10.98
C VAL A 298 -13.14 -24.85 11.83
N LYS A 299 -13.30 -26.16 11.59
CA LYS A 299 -12.55 -27.22 12.27
C LYS A 299 -11.06 -27.11 12.04
N ALA A 300 -10.61 -26.79 10.81
CA ALA A 300 -9.20 -26.54 10.50
C ALA A 300 -8.63 -25.39 11.34
N CYS A 301 -9.38 -24.30 11.44
CA CYS A 301 -8.99 -23.15 12.27
C CYS A 301 -8.89 -23.53 13.75
N ARG A 302 -9.87 -24.25 14.30
CA ARG A 302 -9.86 -24.71 15.70
C ARG A 302 -8.68 -25.60 16.00
N ILE A 303 -8.38 -26.59 15.14
CA ILE A 303 -7.21 -27.48 15.30
C ILE A 303 -5.93 -26.62 15.29
N SER A 304 -5.81 -25.70 14.34
CA SER A 304 -4.65 -24.80 14.24
C SER A 304 -4.48 -23.96 15.52
N LEU A 305 -5.58 -23.38 16.04
CA LEU A 305 -5.54 -22.57 17.27
C LEU A 305 -5.16 -23.39 18.50
N LEU A 306 -5.58 -24.65 18.60
CA LEU A 306 -5.26 -25.54 19.71
C LEU A 306 -3.80 -26.01 19.68
N GLN A 307 -3.23 -26.22 18.49
CA GLN A 307 -1.87 -26.73 18.33
C GLN A 307 -0.83 -25.62 18.27
N TYR A 308 -1.25 -24.41 17.93
CA TYR A 308 -0.32 -23.29 17.77
C TYR A 308 0.32 -22.88 19.09
N LYS A 309 1.64 -22.94 19.11
CA LYS A 309 2.45 -22.42 20.21
C LYS A 309 3.07 -21.11 19.73
N ASP A 310 2.63 -20.01 20.28
CA ASP A 310 3.24 -18.70 20.01
C ASP A 310 4.61 -18.66 20.71
N GLN A 311 5.65 -19.05 19.97
CA GLN A 311 7.03 -18.91 20.42
C GLN A 311 7.72 -17.94 19.48
N PRO A 312 7.77 -16.65 19.85
CA PRO A 312 8.45 -15.67 19.04
C PRO A 312 9.93 -16.02 18.88
N VAL A 313 10.50 -15.78 17.71
CA VAL A 313 11.91 -16.00 17.43
C VAL A 313 12.61 -14.66 17.31
N ILE A 314 13.70 -14.47 18.02
CA ILE A 314 14.62 -13.36 17.84
C ILE A 314 15.89 -13.92 17.19
N VAL A 315 16.22 -13.45 15.99
CA VAL A 315 17.51 -13.76 15.40
C VAL A 315 18.53 -12.74 15.90
N ARG A 316 19.55 -13.21 16.59
CA ARG A 316 20.68 -12.39 17.08
C ARG A 316 21.85 -12.49 16.11
N LEU A 317 22.26 -11.35 15.57
CA LEU A 317 23.43 -11.23 14.72
C LEU A 317 24.65 -10.81 15.55
N GLY A 318 25.73 -11.60 15.49
CA GLY A 318 26.97 -11.36 16.20
C GLY A 318 27.07 -12.09 17.54
N GLU A 319 28.19 -11.86 18.23
CA GLU A 319 28.52 -12.55 19.48
C GLU A 319 27.58 -12.17 20.65
N ASP A 320 27.57 -13.03 21.67
CA ASP A 320 26.81 -12.76 22.90
C ASP A 320 27.44 -11.61 23.69
N SER A 321 26.69 -10.54 23.83
CA SER A 321 27.07 -9.36 24.63
C SER A 321 26.39 -9.33 25.99
N GLY A 322 25.73 -10.42 26.39
CA GLY A 322 24.86 -10.44 27.57
C GLY A 322 23.52 -9.76 27.34
N ALA A 323 23.18 -9.46 26.07
CA ALA A 323 21.96 -8.78 25.72
C ALA A 323 20.73 -9.73 25.71
N ASP A 324 20.94 -11.05 25.66
CA ASP A 324 19.83 -12.02 25.58
C ASP A 324 18.86 -11.87 26.75
N GLY A 325 19.37 -11.63 27.97
CA GLY A 325 18.53 -11.37 29.14
C GLY A 325 17.70 -10.08 29.03
N LEU A 326 18.16 -9.09 28.27
CA LEU A 326 17.41 -7.86 28.01
C LEU A 326 16.37 -8.06 26.90
N LEU A 327 16.68 -8.88 25.89
CA LEU A 327 15.73 -9.21 24.80
C LEU A 327 14.48 -9.91 25.34
N LEU A 328 14.65 -10.80 26.31
CA LEU A 328 13.54 -11.51 26.96
C LEU A 328 12.71 -10.64 27.93
N GLN A 329 13.14 -9.39 28.19
CA GLN A 329 12.36 -8.42 28.96
C GLN A 329 11.48 -7.52 28.06
N ILE A 330 11.57 -7.68 26.76
CA ILE A 330 10.70 -6.94 25.82
C ILE A 330 9.28 -7.52 25.93
N PRO A 331 8.24 -6.68 26.12
CA PRO A 331 6.87 -7.15 26.19
C PRO A 331 6.48 -8.03 24.98
N GLY A 332 5.99 -9.23 25.26
CA GLY A 332 5.64 -10.24 24.24
C GLY A 332 6.81 -11.11 23.76
N MET A 333 8.03 -10.91 24.30
CA MET A 333 9.23 -11.70 23.97
C MET A 333 9.75 -12.53 25.14
N GLU A 334 9.00 -12.63 26.24
CA GLU A 334 9.42 -13.29 27.48
C GLU A 334 9.79 -14.76 27.30
N HIS A 335 9.21 -15.40 26.29
CA HIS A 335 9.43 -16.82 25.93
C HIS A 335 10.06 -16.97 24.54
N ALA A 336 10.64 -15.90 23.98
CA ALA A 336 11.23 -15.95 22.66
C ALA A 336 12.40 -16.94 22.59
N GLN A 337 12.48 -17.67 21.50
CA GLN A 337 13.67 -18.40 21.14
C GLN A 337 14.69 -17.42 20.54
N VAL A 338 15.86 -17.33 21.13
CA VAL A 338 16.97 -16.55 20.55
C VAL A 338 17.82 -17.47 19.69
N VAL A 339 17.85 -17.21 18.38
CA VAL A 339 18.67 -17.94 17.41
C VAL A 339 19.88 -17.10 17.05
N TRP A 340 21.05 -17.65 17.26
CA TRP A 340 22.30 -16.97 16.90
C TRP A 340 22.65 -17.17 15.44
N MET A 341 23.09 -16.09 14.78
CA MET A 341 23.77 -16.11 13.49
C MET A 341 25.05 -15.27 13.54
N PRO A 342 26.09 -15.65 12.79
CA PRO A 342 27.32 -14.85 12.73
C PRO A 342 26.99 -13.45 12.17
N LEU A 343 27.76 -12.46 12.59
CA LEU A 343 27.60 -11.11 12.04
C LEU A 343 27.90 -11.12 10.54
N PHE A 344 27.14 -10.38 9.78
CA PHE A 344 27.42 -10.20 8.36
C PHE A 344 28.76 -9.51 8.20
N SER A 345 29.72 -10.19 7.55
CA SER A 345 31.04 -9.62 7.23
C SER A 345 30.98 -8.94 5.88
N ALA A 346 31.20 -7.63 5.88
CA ALA A 346 31.35 -6.87 4.67
C ALA A 346 32.61 -7.34 3.91
N PRO A 347 32.58 -7.51 2.56
CA PRO A 347 33.81 -7.61 1.78
C PRO A 347 34.69 -6.39 2.02
N GLU A 348 36.00 -6.54 1.82
CA GLU A 348 37.00 -5.49 2.04
C GLU A 348 36.56 -4.14 1.47
N LEU A 349 36.59 -3.10 2.31
CA LEU A 349 36.33 -1.72 1.91
C LEU A 349 37.38 -1.27 0.90
N GLU A 350 36.97 -0.70 -0.23
CA GLU A 350 37.91 0.00 -1.12
C GLU A 350 38.37 1.29 -0.41
N MET A 351 39.57 1.24 0.17
CA MET A 351 40.15 2.35 0.89
C MET A 351 40.96 3.25 -0.04
N GLN A 352 40.67 4.54 -0.04
CA GLN A 352 41.55 5.57 -0.60
C GLN A 352 42.12 6.40 0.55
N GLY A 353 43.30 6.03 0.99
CA GLY A 353 43.90 6.64 2.19
C GLY A 353 43.10 6.35 3.47
N ASN A 354 42.62 7.41 4.15
CA ASN A 354 41.79 7.30 5.35
C ASN A 354 40.28 7.39 5.04
N TYR A 355 39.86 7.40 3.76
CA TYR A 355 38.47 7.44 3.34
C TYR A 355 38.09 6.09 2.73
N GLY A 356 36.99 5.50 3.22
CA GLY A 356 36.41 4.28 2.70
C GLY A 356 34.96 4.49 2.30
N GLU A 357 34.58 4.06 1.13
CA GLU A 357 33.21 4.09 0.64
C GLU A 357 32.64 2.68 0.55
N ILE A 358 31.45 2.48 1.16
CA ILE A 358 30.73 1.22 1.02
C ILE A 358 30.00 1.27 -0.34
N ALA A 359 30.58 0.62 -1.35
CA ALA A 359 29.99 0.54 -2.67
C ALA A 359 28.74 -0.39 -2.69
N MET A 360 27.66 0.04 -2.06
CA MET A 360 26.39 -0.74 -1.93
C MET A 360 25.74 -1.08 -3.27
N GLU A 361 26.18 -0.47 -4.35
CA GLU A 361 25.61 -0.65 -5.69
C GLU A 361 26.22 -1.82 -6.47
N LYS A 362 27.35 -2.41 -6.02
CA LYS A 362 27.95 -3.53 -6.73
C LYS A 362 27.02 -4.76 -6.71
N PRO A 363 26.76 -5.41 -7.85
CA PRO A 363 25.83 -6.55 -7.94
C PRO A 363 26.14 -7.68 -6.96
N GLN A 364 27.41 -7.92 -6.69
CA GLN A 364 27.89 -8.95 -5.76
C GLN A 364 27.44 -8.67 -4.31
N TRP A 365 27.48 -7.43 -3.88
CA TRP A 365 27.00 -7.01 -2.57
C TRP A 365 25.52 -7.21 -2.40
N LYS A 366 24.75 -6.79 -3.39
CA LYS A 366 23.28 -6.95 -3.39
C LYS A 366 22.91 -8.43 -3.28
N GLN A 367 23.66 -9.31 -3.93
CA GLN A 367 23.41 -10.74 -3.89
C GLN A 367 23.74 -11.33 -2.50
N LEU A 368 24.91 -11.01 -1.94
CA LEU A 368 25.31 -11.46 -0.59
C LEU A 368 24.33 -11.01 0.50
N VAL A 369 23.96 -9.74 0.49
CA VAL A 369 22.95 -9.21 1.44
C VAL A 369 21.59 -9.92 1.25
N LYS A 370 21.20 -10.17 0.02
CA LYS A 370 19.94 -10.87 -0.28
C LYS A 370 19.93 -12.31 0.24
N GLU A 371 21.05 -13.01 0.10
CA GLU A 371 21.22 -14.39 0.59
C GLU A 371 21.22 -14.43 2.11
N TYR A 372 22.00 -13.59 2.75
CA TYR A 372 22.07 -13.50 4.21
C TYR A 372 20.70 -13.11 4.83
N VAL A 373 20.02 -12.14 4.25
CA VAL A 373 18.65 -11.77 4.69
C VAL A 373 17.67 -12.91 4.47
N ARG A 374 17.84 -13.74 3.41
CA ARG A 374 17.00 -14.92 3.19
C ARG A 374 17.22 -15.95 4.30
N GLU A 375 18.46 -16.19 4.72
CA GLU A 375 18.77 -17.09 5.84
C GLU A 375 18.15 -16.61 7.14
N ILE A 376 18.24 -15.30 7.45
CA ILE A 376 17.56 -14.70 8.62
C ILE A 376 16.05 -14.95 8.55
N LEU A 377 15.43 -14.69 7.40
CA LEU A 377 13.99 -14.83 7.22
C LEU A 377 13.49 -16.28 7.25
N HIS A 378 14.38 -17.25 7.07
CA HIS A 378 14.07 -18.67 7.22
C HIS A 378 13.61 -19.03 8.65
N PHE A 379 14.11 -18.31 9.65
CA PHE A 379 13.69 -18.48 11.04
C PHE A 379 12.37 -17.78 11.38
N HIS A 380 11.73 -17.11 10.43
CA HIS A 380 10.51 -16.32 10.66
C HIS A 380 10.62 -15.39 11.89
N PRO A 381 11.66 -14.55 12.00
CA PRO A 381 11.94 -13.79 13.21
C PRO A 381 10.86 -12.75 13.49
N GLU A 382 10.44 -12.65 14.74
CA GLU A 382 9.62 -11.55 15.26
C GLU A 382 10.44 -10.25 15.33
N ALA A 383 11.74 -10.39 15.62
CA ALA A 383 12.70 -9.30 15.58
C ALA A 383 14.11 -9.82 15.25
N VAL A 384 14.96 -8.95 14.71
CA VAL A 384 16.38 -9.21 14.50
C VAL A 384 17.17 -8.28 15.42
N PHE A 385 17.95 -8.83 16.31
CA PHE A 385 18.85 -8.07 17.18
C PHE A 385 20.25 -8.00 16.57
N VAL A 386 20.77 -6.80 16.45
CA VAL A 386 22.09 -6.54 15.89
C VAL A 386 23.00 -6.00 16.98
N ASN A 387 24.06 -6.77 17.29
CA ASN A 387 25.10 -6.40 18.21
C ASN A 387 26.42 -6.26 17.45
N GLY A 388 26.73 -5.04 17.02
CA GLY A 388 27.92 -4.74 16.23
C GLY A 388 27.96 -3.28 15.81
N GLU A 389 29.02 -2.88 15.12
CA GLU A 389 29.09 -1.54 14.56
C GLU A 389 28.02 -1.38 13.46
N LEU A 390 27.14 -0.41 13.65
CA LEU A 390 25.96 -0.23 12.79
C LEU A 390 26.32 -0.04 11.31
N LEU A 391 27.48 0.52 11.02
CA LEU A 391 27.97 0.75 9.66
C LEU A 391 28.25 -0.56 8.91
N GLU A 392 28.78 -1.58 9.58
CA GLU A 392 29.10 -2.87 8.94
C GLU A 392 27.85 -3.65 8.57
N VAL A 393 26.81 -3.53 9.38
CA VAL A 393 25.55 -4.26 9.19
C VAL A 393 24.46 -3.44 8.52
N TYR A 394 24.74 -2.17 8.20
CA TYR A 394 23.74 -1.24 7.61
C TYR A 394 23.01 -1.81 6.39
N PRO A 395 23.68 -2.48 5.41
CA PRO A 395 22.98 -3.04 4.26
C PRO A 395 21.93 -4.09 4.63
N VAL A 396 22.24 -4.93 5.64
CA VAL A 396 21.34 -5.97 6.16
C VAL A 396 20.18 -5.32 6.91
N VAL A 397 20.46 -4.37 7.79
CA VAL A 397 19.46 -3.59 8.52
C VAL A 397 18.49 -2.90 7.56
N HIS A 398 19.02 -2.25 6.52
CA HIS A 398 18.21 -1.59 5.50
C HIS A 398 17.31 -2.58 4.75
N ALA A 399 17.84 -3.74 4.36
CA ALA A 399 17.08 -4.77 3.66
C ALA A 399 15.98 -5.39 4.55
N LEU A 400 16.25 -5.64 5.83
CA LEU A 400 15.26 -6.14 6.79
C LEU A 400 14.14 -5.12 7.03
N ARG A 401 14.49 -3.84 7.18
CA ARG A 401 13.51 -2.76 7.34
C ARG A 401 12.56 -2.64 6.14
N LYS A 402 13.08 -2.76 4.92
CA LYS A 402 12.25 -2.81 3.70
C LYS A 402 11.27 -3.99 3.67
N LYS A 403 11.55 -5.04 4.43
CA LYS A 403 10.69 -6.21 4.60
C LYS A 403 9.81 -6.14 5.85
N HIS A 404 9.79 -4.97 6.51
CA HIS A 404 9.03 -4.73 7.74
C HIS A 404 9.43 -5.63 8.92
N VAL A 405 10.64 -6.19 8.91
CA VAL A 405 11.17 -6.94 10.05
C VAL A 405 11.72 -5.95 11.07
N PRO A 406 11.24 -5.98 12.34
CA PRO A 406 11.77 -5.14 13.40
C PRO A 406 13.25 -5.41 13.63
N VAL A 407 14.08 -4.37 13.64
CA VAL A 407 15.49 -4.46 13.96
C VAL A 407 15.74 -3.79 15.31
N LEU A 408 16.39 -4.51 16.19
CA LEU A 408 16.74 -4.09 17.56
C LEU A 408 18.25 -3.92 17.67
N THR A 409 18.69 -3.00 18.51
CA THR A 409 20.09 -2.84 18.89
C THR A 409 20.19 -2.38 20.33
N VAL A 410 21.39 -2.38 20.88
CA VAL A 410 21.67 -1.91 22.24
C VAL A 410 22.24 -0.49 22.21
N LEU A 411 21.71 0.38 23.07
CA LEU A 411 22.33 1.67 23.39
C LEU A 411 22.83 1.66 24.82
N LYS A 412 24.07 2.11 25.00
CA LYS A 412 24.65 2.36 26.34
C LYS A 412 24.27 3.76 26.81
N GLN A 413 23.54 3.87 27.91
CA GLN A 413 23.07 5.14 28.45
C GLN A 413 23.19 5.15 29.97
N ASN A 414 23.83 6.16 30.54
CA ASN A 414 23.95 6.39 32.01
C ASN A 414 24.43 5.18 32.81
N GLY A 415 25.41 4.41 32.27
CA GLY A 415 25.96 3.23 32.94
C GLY A 415 25.17 1.95 32.81
N GLY A 416 24.07 1.96 32.06
CA GLY A 416 23.25 0.79 31.72
C GLY A 416 23.15 0.54 30.21
N SER A 417 22.56 -0.60 29.84
CA SER A 417 22.25 -0.95 28.45
C SER A 417 20.74 -0.98 28.26
N VAL A 418 20.24 -0.40 27.17
CA VAL A 418 18.85 -0.35 26.83
C VAL A 418 18.66 -0.89 25.40
N ILE A 419 17.70 -1.78 25.21
CA ILE A 419 17.31 -2.24 23.86
C ILE A 419 16.48 -1.14 23.19
N VAL A 420 16.86 -0.78 21.99
CA VAL A 420 16.15 0.20 21.17
C VAL A 420 15.77 -0.42 19.83
N ARG A 421 14.58 -0.07 19.35
CA ARG A 421 14.12 -0.44 18.02
C ARG A 421 14.61 0.60 17.01
N ILE A 422 15.23 0.14 15.94
CA ILE A 422 15.58 0.99 14.81
C ILE A 422 14.27 1.24 14.04
N PRO A 423 13.80 2.49 13.88
CA PRO A 423 12.53 2.79 13.22
C PRO A 423 12.48 2.22 11.81
N ALA A 424 11.31 1.81 11.36
CA ALA A 424 11.09 1.51 9.94
C ALA A 424 11.39 2.78 9.14
N GLY A 425 12.05 2.66 7.99
CA GLY A 425 12.23 3.80 7.09
C GLY A 425 10.88 4.19 6.50
N SER A 426 10.66 5.47 6.40
CA SER A 426 9.62 6.07 5.57
C SER A 426 9.83 5.71 4.11
#